data_726f9438083b56a054d7f10a9eebff19
#
_entry.id   726f9438083b56a054d7f10a9eebff19
#
_cell.length_a   1.000
_cell.length_b   1.000
_cell.length_c   1.000
_cell.angle_alpha   90.00
_cell.angle_beta   90.00
_cell.angle_gamma   90.00
#
_symmetry.space_group_name_H-M   'P 1'
#
loop_
_entity.id
_entity.type
_entity.pdbx_description
1 polymer ?
#
loop_
_entity_poly.entity_id
_entity_poly.type
_entity_poly.pdbx_seq_one_letter_code
_entity_poly.pdbx_strand_id
1 'polypeptide(L)'
;LTLYPFAVGMISYQLATKLAEHKRTLRALSRTDSLTGLLNHGSWKDLLQISFQHCKQTHSTATLVLIDIDHFKRINDTHGHIVGDGVLRELSNELKDNLRVEDLAGRYGGDEFCVILPDRSLAQAQEIMERLSQLFSNYRHCDEPELRASLSIGLAAFRPEYQDASMWLNEADKALYIAKNTGRNKISLGAADTLMDIVLSKP
;
A
#
# COMPACT_ATOMS: atom_id res chain seq x y z
N LEU A 1 -20.53 28.06 -45.80
CA LEU A 1 -21.21 28.03 -44.47
C LEU A 1 -20.86 26.76 -43.64
N THR A 2 -20.08 25.80 -44.17
CA THR A 2 -19.76 24.50 -43.49
C THR A 2 -18.40 24.46 -42.78
N LEU A 3 -17.55 25.47 -42.89
CA LEU A 3 -16.23 25.53 -42.27
C LEU A 3 -16.24 25.86 -40.77
N TYR A 4 -17.26 26.56 -40.30
CA TYR A 4 -17.35 27.00 -38.89
C TYR A 4 -17.53 25.86 -37.88
N PRO A 5 -18.41 24.87 -38.10
CA PRO A 5 -18.55 23.75 -37.19
C PRO A 5 -17.29 22.89 -37.10
N PHE A 6 -16.55 22.73 -38.21
CA PHE A 6 -15.31 21.96 -38.26
C PHE A 6 -14.17 22.63 -37.48
N ALA A 7 -14.04 23.96 -37.60
CA ALA A 7 -13.07 24.75 -36.85
C ALA A 7 -13.34 24.71 -35.34
N VAL A 8 -14.61 24.85 -34.93
CA VAL A 8 -15.02 24.75 -33.51
C VAL A 8 -14.74 23.33 -32.95
N GLY A 9 -15.05 22.29 -33.69
CA GLY A 9 -14.78 20.91 -33.30
C GLY A 9 -13.28 20.65 -33.13
N MET A 10 -12.43 21.15 -34.03
CA MET A 10 -10.99 20.99 -33.98
C MET A 10 -10.37 21.76 -32.80
N ILE A 11 -10.84 22.99 -32.53
CA ILE A 11 -10.39 23.75 -31.35
C ILE A 11 -10.82 23.09 -30.05
N SER A 12 -12.04 22.58 -29.97
CA SER A 12 -12.54 21.86 -28.78
C SER A 12 -11.73 20.57 -28.53
N TYR A 13 -11.41 19.83 -29.61
CA TYR A 13 -10.55 18.62 -29.50
C TYR A 13 -9.13 18.95 -29.02
N GLN A 14 -8.51 20.00 -29.60
CA GLN A 14 -7.17 20.44 -29.19
C GLN A 14 -7.15 20.94 -27.73
N LEU A 15 -8.20 21.64 -27.29
CA LEU A 15 -8.32 22.12 -25.92
C LEU A 15 -8.49 20.94 -24.96
N ALA A 16 -9.30 19.95 -25.30
CA ALA A 16 -9.51 18.74 -24.53
C ALA A 16 -8.21 17.91 -24.39
N THR A 17 -7.44 17.76 -25.48
CA THR A 17 -6.15 17.04 -25.44
C THR A 17 -5.13 17.77 -24.59
N LYS A 18 -4.98 19.09 -24.75
CA LYS A 18 -4.09 19.90 -23.89
C LYS A 18 -4.49 19.84 -22.42
N LEU A 19 -5.77 19.91 -22.11
CA LEU A 19 -6.26 19.79 -20.74
C LEU A 19 -5.97 18.41 -20.15
N ALA A 20 -6.11 17.34 -20.93
CA ALA A 20 -5.78 15.98 -20.53
C ALA A 20 -4.27 15.83 -20.27
N GLU A 21 -3.42 16.41 -21.10
CA GLU A 21 -1.95 16.45 -20.91
C GLU A 21 -1.56 17.22 -19.64
N HIS A 22 -2.11 18.42 -19.43
CA HIS A 22 -1.87 19.20 -18.21
C HIS A 22 -2.33 18.45 -16.95
N LYS A 23 -3.51 17.80 -16.98
CA LYS A 23 -3.97 16.94 -15.87
C LYS A 23 -3.02 15.77 -15.61
N ARG A 24 -2.48 15.14 -16.65
CA ARG A 24 -1.47 14.04 -16.52
C ARG A 24 -0.20 14.57 -15.89
N THR A 25 0.30 15.71 -16.32
CA THR A 25 1.50 16.34 -15.77
C THR A 25 1.31 16.74 -14.30
N LEU A 26 0.18 17.35 -13.96
CA LEU A 26 -0.14 17.69 -12.56
C LEU A 26 -0.28 16.43 -11.68
N ARG A 27 -0.87 15.36 -12.19
CA ARG A 27 -0.95 14.07 -11.47
C ARG A 27 0.43 13.42 -11.31
N ALA A 28 1.31 13.54 -12.30
CA ALA A 28 2.69 13.06 -12.21
C ALA A 28 3.53 13.86 -11.20
N LEU A 29 3.19 15.13 -10.97
CA LEU A 29 3.79 15.98 -9.93
C LEU A 29 3.18 15.76 -8.54
N SER A 30 2.00 15.16 -8.45
CA SER A 30 1.38 14.81 -7.16
C SER A 30 2.15 13.65 -6.53
N ARG A 31 2.56 13.80 -5.28
CA ARG A 31 3.20 12.73 -4.49
C ARG A 31 2.21 11.79 -3.83
N THR A 32 0.93 12.13 -3.85
CA THR A 32 -0.11 11.38 -3.14
C THR A 32 -1.13 10.78 -4.10
N ASP A 33 -1.73 9.66 -3.69
CA ASP A 33 -2.89 9.05 -4.33
C ASP A 33 -4.15 9.88 -4.04
N SER A 34 -4.90 10.19 -5.08
CA SER A 34 -6.04 11.12 -4.99
C SER A 34 -7.25 10.58 -4.21
N LEU A 35 -7.40 9.27 -4.10
CA LEU A 35 -8.49 8.64 -3.37
C LEU A 35 -8.20 8.56 -1.87
N THR A 36 -6.96 8.17 -1.55
CA THR A 36 -6.56 7.78 -0.19
C THR A 36 -5.76 8.88 0.53
N GLY A 37 -5.13 9.79 -0.23
CA GLY A 37 -4.25 10.82 0.31
C GLY A 37 -2.91 10.28 0.86
N LEU A 38 -2.65 8.98 0.76
CA LEU A 38 -1.36 8.37 1.04
C LEU A 38 -0.37 8.63 -0.10
N LEU A 39 0.89 8.27 0.07
CA LEU A 39 1.86 8.31 -1.02
C LEU A 39 1.36 7.48 -2.21
N ASN A 40 1.52 8.01 -3.41
CA ASN A 40 1.26 7.22 -4.61
C ASN A 40 2.41 6.22 -4.85
N HIS A 41 2.18 5.25 -5.75
CA HIS A 41 3.16 4.19 -6.09
C HIS A 41 4.55 4.73 -6.40
N GLY A 42 4.67 5.78 -7.24
CA GLY A 42 5.95 6.35 -7.64
C GLY A 42 6.70 6.95 -6.45
N SER A 43 6.06 7.83 -5.71
CA SER A 43 6.66 8.50 -4.54
C SER A 43 7.04 7.51 -3.44
N TRP A 44 6.22 6.50 -3.21
CA TRP A 44 6.53 5.47 -2.22
C TRP A 44 7.75 4.63 -2.64
N LYS A 45 7.84 4.27 -3.92
CA LYS A 45 8.98 3.51 -4.47
C LYS A 45 10.30 4.29 -4.35
N ASP A 46 10.27 5.59 -4.59
CA ASP A 46 11.43 6.45 -4.39
C ASP A 46 11.86 6.48 -2.92
N LEU A 47 10.90 6.59 -2.00
CA LEU A 47 11.17 6.58 -0.56
C LEU A 47 11.63 5.21 -0.06
N LEU A 48 11.16 4.10 -0.64
CA LEU A 48 11.70 2.76 -0.35
C LEU A 48 13.20 2.70 -0.69
N GLN A 49 13.59 3.22 -1.85
CA GLN A 49 14.99 3.25 -2.24
C GLN A 49 15.83 4.11 -1.28
N ILE A 50 15.32 5.27 -0.87
CA ILE A 50 15.98 6.15 0.10
C ILE A 50 16.11 5.46 1.46
N SER A 51 15.04 4.85 1.97
CA SER A 51 15.03 4.13 3.25
C SER A 51 16.01 2.95 3.23
N PHE A 52 16.05 2.21 2.12
CA PHE A 52 17.00 1.11 1.95
C PHE A 52 18.45 1.59 2.04
N GLN A 53 18.80 2.68 1.32
CA GLN A 53 20.14 3.25 1.35
C GLN A 53 20.50 3.79 2.74
N HIS A 54 19.54 4.43 3.41
CA HIS A 54 19.71 4.89 4.78
C HIS A 54 20.07 3.74 5.72
N CYS A 55 19.28 2.66 5.72
CA CYS A 55 19.55 1.48 6.56
C CYS A 55 20.91 0.85 6.26
N LYS A 56 21.32 0.79 4.98
CA LYS A 56 22.64 0.31 4.57
C LYS A 56 23.79 1.14 5.16
N GLN A 57 23.66 2.46 5.16
CA GLN A 57 24.70 3.38 5.60
C GLN A 57 24.78 3.50 7.12
N THR A 58 23.64 3.50 7.79
CA THR A 58 23.55 3.76 9.24
C THR A 58 23.47 2.49 10.08
N HIS A 59 23.32 1.32 9.44
CA HIS A 59 23.02 0.04 10.10
C HIS A 59 21.77 0.10 10.99
N SER A 60 20.82 1.00 10.66
CA SER A 60 19.55 1.10 11.37
C SER A 60 18.61 -0.04 10.95
N THR A 61 17.66 -0.35 11.83
CA THR A 61 16.60 -1.32 11.57
C THR A 61 15.43 -0.67 10.87
N ALA A 62 14.73 -1.42 10.03
CA ALA A 62 13.44 -1.02 9.48
C ALA A 62 12.65 -2.28 9.10
N THR A 63 11.33 -2.17 9.07
CA THR A 63 10.45 -3.23 8.58
C THR A 63 9.60 -2.72 7.42
N LEU A 64 9.59 -3.48 6.34
CA LEU A 64 8.73 -3.27 5.18
C LEU A 64 7.47 -4.12 5.32
N VAL A 65 6.33 -3.52 5.02
CA VAL A 65 5.01 -4.13 5.11
C VAL A 65 4.31 -3.99 3.77
N LEU A 66 3.75 -5.08 3.27
CA LEU A 66 2.79 -5.08 2.17
C LEU A 66 1.43 -5.55 2.68
N ILE A 67 0.38 -4.86 2.29
CA ILE A 67 -1.00 -5.08 2.74
C ILE A 67 -1.89 -5.21 1.52
N ASP A 68 -2.82 -6.16 1.56
CA ASP A 68 -3.82 -6.36 0.52
C ASP A 68 -5.19 -6.58 1.17
N ILE A 69 -6.22 -5.94 0.60
CA ILE A 69 -7.59 -6.11 1.08
C ILE A 69 -8.16 -7.42 0.50
N ASP A 70 -8.45 -8.36 1.37
CA ASP A 70 -8.94 -9.67 0.99
C ASP A 70 -10.24 -9.58 0.18
N HIS A 71 -10.27 -10.26 -0.97
CA HIS A 71 -11.44 -10.34 -1.84
C HIS A 71 -12.00 -8.98 -2.31
N PHE A 72 -11.17 -7.95 -2.42
CA PHE A 72 -11.59 -6.60 -2.78
C PHE A 72 -12.39 -6.55 -4.10
N LYS A 73 -11.98 -7.34 -5.10
CA LYS A 73 -12.75 -7.47 -6.34
C LYS A 73 -14.19 -7.92 -6.07
N ARG A 74 -14.40 -8.90 -5.18
CA ARG A 74 -15.75 -9.37 -4.81
C ARG A 74 -16.57 -8.27 -4.13
N ILE A 75 -15.93 -7.42 -3.31
CA ILE A 75 -16.58 -6.25 -2.69
C ILE A 75 -17.10 -5.33 -3.79
N ASN A 76 -16.26 -4.97 -4.77
CA ASN A 76 -16.66 -4.14 -5.90
C ASN A 76 -17.76 -4.77 -6.75
N ASP A 77 -17.64 -6.06 -7.07
CA ASP A 77 -18.60 -6.78 -7.90
C ASP A 77 -19.97 -6.92 -7.23
N THR A 78 -20.02 -6.99 -5.89
CA THR A 78 -21.24 -7.18 -5.11
C THR A 78 -21.89 -5.86 -4.70
N HIS A 79 -21.11 -4.89 -4.24
CA HIS A 79 -21.59 -3.65 -3.61
C HIS A 79 -21.30 -2.38 -4.44
N GLY A 80 -20.59 -2.54 -5.57
CA GLY A 80 -20.21 -1.42 -6.44
C GLY A 80 -18.94 -0.68 -6.01
N HIS A 81 -18.37 0.07 -6.96
CA HIS A 81 -17.10 0.76 -6.77
C HIS A 81 -17.14 1.86 -5.71
N ILE A 82 -18.30 2.47 -5.45
CA ILE A 82 -18.43 3.53 -4.43
C ILE A 82 -18.18 2.95 -3.03
N VAL A 83 -18.73 1.76 -2.75
CA VAL A 83 -18.49 1.03 -1.51
C VAL A 83 -17.03 0.58 -1.41
N GLY A 84 -16.47 0.04 -2.49
CA GLY A 84 -15.05 -0.32 -2.56
C GLY A 84 -14.12 0.89 -2.28
N ASP A 85 -14.42 2.04 -2.86
CA ASP A 85 -13.69 3.28 -2.58
C ASP A 85 -13.79 3.69 -1.09
N GLY A 86 -14.94 3.45 -0.45
CA GLY A 86 -15.13 3.63 0.99
C GLY A 86 -14.21 2.73 1.81
N VAL A 87 -14.10 1.46 1.44
CA VAL A 87 -13.19 0.49 2.09
C VAL A 87 -11.72 0.91 1.95
N LEU A 88 -11.32 1.40 0.76
CA LEU A 88 -9.96 1.91 0.53
C LEU A 88 -9.65 3.15 1.38
N ARG A 89 -10.60 4.08 1.49
CA ARG A 89 -10.46 5.27 2.34
C ARG A 89 -10.34 4.88 3.81
N GLU A 90 -11.12 3.91 4.26
CA GLU A 90 -11.06 3.47 5.65
C GLU A 90 -9.70 2.90 5.99
N LEU A 91 -9.17 1.94 5.20
CA LEU A 91 -7.82 1.43 5.44
C LEU A 91 -6.78 2.55 5.45
N SER A 92 -6.96 3.55 4.60
CA SER A 92 -6.05 4.70 4.54
C SER A 92 -6.13 5.58 5.79
N ASN A 93 -7.32 5.74 6.37
CA ASN A 93 -7.52 6.48 7.62
C ASN A 93 -6.91 5.71 8.78
N GLU A 94 -7.17 4.40 8.87
CA GLU A 94 -6.56 3.54 9.89
C GLU A 94 -5.02 3.58 9.83
N LEU A 95 -4.43 3.58 8.63
CA LEU A 95 -2.99 3.74 8.48
C LEU A 95 -2.52 5.10 9.00
N LYS A 96 -3.18 6.21 8.64
CA LYS A 96 -2.80 7.56 9.07
C LYS A 96 -2.90 7.73 10.59
N ASP A 97 -3.95 7.16 11.20
CA ASP A 97 -4.24 7.34 12.62
C ASP A 97 -3.37 6.46 13.51
N ASN A 98 -2.87 5.34 12.99
CA ASN A 98 -2.09 4.35 13.75
C ASN A 98 -0.59 4.36 13.47
N LEU A 99 -0.14 5.08 12.44
CA LEU A 99 1.26 5.23 12.09
C LEU A 99 1.82 6.57 12.61
N ARG A 100 3.15 6.62 12.77
CA ARG A 100 3.88 7.84 13.17
C ARG A 100 4.16 8.70 11.96
N VAL A 101 4.60 9.93 12.21
CA VAL A 101 5.01 10.89 11.15
C VAL A 101 6.19 10.38 10.33
N GLU A 102 7.08 9.59 10.95
CA GLU A 102 8.26 8.99 10.30
C GLU A 102 7.93 7.74 9.49
N ASP A 103 6.79 7.10 9.77
CA ASP A 103 6.34 5.91 9.05
C ASP A 103 5.80 6.32 7.66
N LEU A 104 6.14 5.56 6.64
CA LEU A 104 5.84 5.92 5.25
C LEU A 104 4.78 4.98 4.69
N ALA A 105 3.54 5.45 4.60
CA ALA A 105 2.44 4.69 4.02
C ALA A 105 2.10 5.15 2.60
N GLY A 106 1.87 4.18 1.71
CA GLY A 106 1.52 4.42 0.31
C GLY A 106 0.48 3.44 -0.22
N ARG A 107 -0.21 3.85 -1.28
CA ARG A 107 -1.03 2.96 -2.09
C ARG A 107 -0.19 2.44 -3.24
N TYR A 108 0.10 1.13 -3.22
CA TYR A 108 0.99 0.49 -4.19
C TYR A 108 0.26 0.08 -5.47
N GLY A 109 -0.98 -0.39 -5.35
CA GLY A 109 -1.83 -0.83 -6.44
C GLY A 109 -3.30 -0.50 -6.21
N GLY A 110 -4.21 -1.22 -6.87
CA GLY A 110 -5.66 -1.03 -6.74
C GLY A 110 -6.15 -1.17 -5.30
N ASP A 111 -5.87 -2.31 -4.70
CA ASP A 111 -6.22 -2.72 -3.33
C ASP A 111 -4.99 -3.04 -2.47
N GLU A 112 -3.80 -2.73 -3.00
CA GLU A 112 -2.53 -2.99 -2.36
C GLU A 112 -1.97 -1.72 -1.72
N PHE A 113 -1.56 -1.85 -0.47
CA PHE A 113 -0.92 -0.81 0.33
C PHE A 113 0.45 -1.25 0.80
N CYS A 114 1.29 -0.29 1.09
CA CYS A 114 2.66 -0.52 1.51
C CYS A 114 3.06 0.45 2.62
N VAL A 115 3.83 -0.06 3.57
CA VAL A 115 4.32 0.75 4.69
C VAL A 115 5.80 0.45 4.92
N ILE A 116 6.58 1.50 5.21
CA ILE A 116 7.94 1.37 5.72
C ILE A 116 7.92 1.90 7.15
N LEU A 117 8.42 1.10 8.07
CA LEU A 117 8.49 1.39 9.50
C LEU A 117 9.97 1.55 9.91
N PRO A 118 10.54 2.78 9.84
CA PRO A 118 11.91 3.04 10.28
C PRO A 118 12.06 2.77 11.78
N ASP A 119 13.24 2.29 12.19
CA ASP A 119 13.61 2.01 13.57
C ASP A 119 12.61 1.10 14.33
N ARG A 120 11.98 0.19 13.58
CA ARG A 120 11.07 -0.82 14.11
C ARG A 120 11.59 -2.21 13.80
N SER A 121 11.65 -3.03 14.84
CA SER A 121 11.87 -4.46 14.71
C SER A 121 10.66 -5.15 14.08
N LEU A 122 10.86 -6.35 13.55
CA LEU A 122 9.80 -7.17 12.98
C LEU A 122 8.65 -7.42 13.97
N ALA A 123 8.98 -7.72 15.25
CA ALA A 123 7.98 -7.93 16.30
C ALA A 123 7.14 -6.68 16.57
N GLN A 124 7.77 -5.50 16.65
CA GLN A 124 7.05 -4.23 16.80
C GLN A 124 6.16 -3.92 15.59
N ALA A 125 6.65 -4.20 14.38
CA ALA A 125 5.86 -4.04 13.16
C ALA A 125 4.65 -4.98 13.14
N GLN A 126 4.84 -6.22 13.58
CA GLN A 126 3.76 -7.20 13.69
C GLN A 126 2.67 -6.73 14.66
N GLU A 127 3.02 -6.27 15.87
CA GLU A 127 2.05 -5.73 16.85
C GLU A 127 1.24 -4.55 16.28
N ILE A 128 1.89 -3.65 15.53
CA ILE A 128 1.21 -2.51 14.89
C ILE A 128 0.22 -3.03 13.86
N MET A 129 0.62 -3.99 13.02
CA MET A 129 -0.22 -4.53 11.95
C MET A 129 -1.35 -5.42 12.48
N GLU A 130 -1.15 -6.15 13.57
CA GLU A 130 -2.21 -6.90 14.26
C GLU A 130 -3.30 -5.97 14.77
N ARG A 131 -2.91 -4.88 15.45
CA ARG A 131 -3.85 -3.87 15.91
C ARG A 131 -4.60 -3.22 14.75
N LEU A 132 -3.90 -2.82 13.68
CA LEU A 132 -4.50 -2.23 12.49
C LEU A 132 -5.50 -3.19 11.83
N SER A 133 -5.13 -4.45 11.68
CA SER A 133 -6.00 -5.49 11.13
C SER A 133 -7.28 -5.69 11.96
N GLN A 134 -7.16 -5.66 13.30
CA GLN A 134 -8.32 -5.73 14.20
C GLN A 134 -9.24 -4.51 14.05
N LEU A 135 -8.69 -3.30 14.02
CA LEU A 135 -9.47 -2.07 13.82
C LEU A 135 -10.21 -2.11 12.48
N PHE A 136 -9.51 -2.43 11.40
CA PHE A 136 -10.09 -2.54 10.07
C PHE A 136 -11.17 -3.62 9.98
N SER A 137 -11.03 -4.76 10.65
CA SER A 137 -12.06 -5.82 10.68
C SER A 137 -13.35 -5.38 11.36
N ASN A 138 -13.28 -4.40 12.25
CA ASN A 138 -14.42 -3.81 12.94
C ASN A 138 -15.12 -2.71 12.13
N TYR A 139 -14.53 -2.26 11.03
CA TYR A 139 -15.13 -1.27 10.15
C TYR A 139 -16.49 -1.74 9.62
N ARG A 140 -17.44 -0.80 9.56
CA ARG A 140 -18.78 -0.99 9.00
C ARG A 140 -19.05 0.15 8.04
N HIS A 141 -19.28 -0.18 6.80
CA HIS A 141 -19.64 0.82 5.80
C HIS A 141 -21.03 1.38 6.10
N CYS A 142 -21.22 2.69 5.97
CA CYS A 142 -22.50 3.33 6.31
C CYS A 142 -23.69 2.80 5.48
N ASP A 143 -23.46 2.53 4.20
CA ASP A 143 -24.49 2.02 3.29
C ASP A 143 -24.58 0.46 3.27
N GLU A 144 -23.56 -0.22 3.82
CA GLU A 144 -23.44 -1.69 3.81
C GLU A 144 -22.93 -2.18 5.19
N PRO A 145 -23.76 -2.11 6.25
CA PRO A 145 -23.32 -2.44 7.61
C PRO A 145 -22.90 -3.90 7.80
N GLU A 146 -23.36 -4.79 6.93
CA GLU A 146 -23.02 -6.23 6.96
C GLU A 146 -21.71 -6.55 6.23
N LEU A 147 -21.16 -5.59 5.50
CA LEU A 147 -19.88 -5.76 4.83
C LEU A 147 -18.77 -6.01 5.88
N ARG A 148 -18.00 -7.05 5.62
CA ARG A 148 -16.81 -7.41 6.40
C ARG A 148 -15.62 -7.47 5.45
N ALA A 149 -14.57 -6.77 5.80
CA ALA A 149 -13.31 -6.79 5.08
C ALA A 149 -12.18 -7.24 6.00
N SER A 150 -11.22 -7.94 5.44
CA SER A 150 -10.01 -8.37 6.15
C SER A 150 -8.76 -8.07 5.33
N LEU A 151 -7.61 -8.21 5.96
CA LEU A 151 -6.32 -7.92 5.36
C LEU A 151 -5.44 -9.15 5.33
N SER A 152 -4.75 -9.36 4.22
CA SER A 152 -3.55 -10.19 4.16
C SER A 152 -2.33 -9.27 4.21
N ILE A 153 -1.36 -9.61 5.07
CA ILE A 153 -0.21 -8.74 5.34
C ILE A 153 1.08 -9.54 5.28
N GLY A 154 2.07 -9.01 4.56
CA GLY A 154 3.42 -9.56 4.49
C GLY A 154 4.42 -8.59 5.12
N LEU A 155 5.26 -9.07 6.03
CA LEU A 155 6.32 -8.30 6.69
C LEU A 155 7.69 -8.83 6.33
N ALA A 156 8.64 -7.93 6.12
CA ALA A 156 10.06 -8.27 5.98
C ALA A 156 10.94 -7.26 6.71
N ALA A 157 11.80 -7.73 7.60
CA ALA A 157 12.82 -6.89 8.21
C ALA A 157 13.89 -6.49 7.19
N PHE A 158 14.44 -5.28 7.32
CA PHE A 158 15.63 -4.91 6.56
C PHE A 158 16.81 -5.81 6.96
N ARG A 159 17.57 -6.25 5.95
CA ARG A 159 18.79 -7.05 6.14
C ARG A 159 19.96 -6.46 5.38
N PRO A 160 21.14 -6.36 6.02
CA PRO A 160 22.35 -5.84 5.37
C PRO A 160 22.77 -6.63 4.12
N GLU A 161 22.40 -7.91 4.02
CA GLU A 161 22.74 -8.80 2.91
C GLU A 161 21.96 -8.49 1.63
N TYR A 162 20.83 -7.77 1.70
CA TYR A 162 20.11 -7.37 0.52
C TYR A 162 20.97 -6.44 -0.35
N GLN A 163 21.05 -6.72 -1.63
CA GLN A 163 21.84 -5.95 -2.58
C GLN A 163 21.14 -4.64 -2.98
N ASP A 164 19.82 -4.69 -3.06
CA ASP A 164 18.99 -3.55 -3.45
C ASP A 164 17.60 -3.60 -2.75
N ALA A 165 16.86 -2.51 -2.87
CA ALA A 165 15.52 -2.38 -2.29
C ALA A 165 14.51 -3.37 -2.89
N SER A 166 14.76 -3.86 -4.11
CA SER A 166 13.87 -4.82 -4.76
C SER A 166 13.95 -6.20 -4.08
N MET A 167 15.11 -6.59 -3.55
CA MET A 167 15.23 -7.81 -2.76
C MET A 167 14.42 -7.73 -1.46
N TRP A 168 14.46 -6.60 -0.78
CA TRP A 168 13.66 -6.38 0.42
C TRP A 168 12.17 -6.40 0.11
N LEU A 169 11.75 -5.68 -0.95
CA LEU A 169 10.36 -5.69 -1.43
C LEU A 169 9.88 -7.09 -1.79
N ASN A 170 10.69 -7.87 -2.50
CA ASN A 170 10.35 -9.23 -2.90
C ASN A 170 10.19 -10.18 -1.69
N GLU A 171 10.91 -9.95 -0.60
CA GLU A 171 10.75 -10.75 0.61
C GLU A 171 9.40 -10.45 1.30
N ALA A 172 8.98 -9.17 1.36
CA ALA A 172 7.66 -8.80 1.85
C ALA A 172 6.53 -9.32 0.93
N ASP A 173 6.73 -9.32 -0.39
CA ASP A 173 5.78 -9.85 -1.36
C ASP A 173 5.58 -11.37 -1.20
N LYS A 174 6.67 -12.13 -1.02
CA LYS A 174 6.59 -13.57 -0.70
C LYS A 174 5.80 -13.83 0.58
N ALA A 175 6.03 -13.02 1.62
CA ALA A 175 5.29 -13.13 2.87
C ALA A 175 3.79 -12.84 2.65
N LEU A 176 3.44 -11.79 1.91
CA LEU A 176 2.06 -11.48 1.54
C LEU A 176 1.42 -12.62 0.73
N TYR A 177 2.14 -13.18 -0.23
CA TYR A 177 1.69 -14.33 -1.00
C TYR A 177 1.38 -15.54 -0.11
N ILE A 178 2.23 -15.83 0.89
CA ILE A 178 1.98 -16.89 1.88
C ILE A 178 0.70 -16.57 2.68
N ALA A 179 0.51 -15.35 3.17
CA ALA A 179 -0.71 -14.94 3.87
C ALA A 179 -1.96 -15.20 3.02
N LYS A 180 -1.95 -14.79 1.74
CA LYS A 180 -3.06 -15.00 0.80
C LYS A 180 -3.37 -16.48 0.55
N ASN A 181 -2.35 -17.34 0.43
CA ASN A 181 -2.52 -18.75 0.07
C ASN A 181 -2.78 -19.67 1.27
N THR A 182 -2.51 -19.22 2.49
CA THR A 182 -2.72 -20.01 3.71
C THR A 182 -4.01 -19.65 4.45
N GLY A 183 -4.96 -18.99 3.76
CA GLY A 183 -6.32 -18.74 4.25
C GLY A 183 -6.68 -17.28 4.45
N ARG A 184 -5.82 -16.32 4.06
CA ARG A 184 -6.05 -14.87 4.19
C ARG A 184 -6.28 -14.41 5.64
N ASN A 185 -6.71 -13.15 5.82
CA ASN A 185 -6.98 -12.56 7.13
C ASN A 185 -5.87 -12.87 8.15
N LYS A 186 -4.63 -12.60 7.78
CA LYS A 186 -3.45 -12.91 8.59
C LYS A 186 -2.21 -12.15 8.17
N ILE A 187 -1.25 -12.19 9.06
CA ILE A 187 0.09 -11.68 8.87
C ILE A 187 1.03 -12.86 8.61
N SER A 188 1.94 -12.72 7.65
CA SER A 188 3.04 -13.66 7.42
C SER A 188 4.37 -12.90 7.41
N LEU A 189 5.41 -13.56 7.86
CA LEU A 189 6.77 -13.02 7.91
C LEU A 189 7.58 -13.53 6.72
N GLY A 190 8.59 -12.78 6.29
CA GLY A 190 9.54 -13.20 5.29
C GLY A 190 10.22 -14.52 5.69
N ALA A 191 10.54 -15.36 4.70
CA ALA A 191 11.10 -16.70 4.96
C ALA A 191 12.43 -16.65 5.74
N ALA A 192 13.23 -15.62 5.47
CA ALA A 192 14.47 -15.37 6.17
C ALA A 192 14.24 -14.99 7.65
N ASP A 193 13.10 -14.37 7.98
CA ASP A 193 12.74 -13.96 9.34
C ASP A 193 12.15 -15.12 10.15
N THR A 194 11.36 -15.97 9.50
CA THR A 194 10.79 -17.18 10.11
C THR A 194 11.88 -18.15 10.58
N LEU A 195 12.98 -18.28 9.84
CA LEU A 195 14.10 -19.15 10.22
C LEU A 195 14.85 -18.63 11.44
N MET A 196 14.95 -17.31 11.60
CA MET A 196 15.65 -16.69 12.73
C MET A 196 14.87 -16.85 14.04
N ASP A 197 13.55 -16.71 14.00
CA ASP A 197 12.68 -16.97 15.16
C ASP A 197 12.76 -18.43 15.63
N ILE A 198 12.83 -19.38 14.71
CA ILE A 198 12.99 -20.81 15.05
C ILE A 198 14.35 -21.09 15.70
N VAL A 199 15.42 -20.41 15.30
CA VAL A 199 16.76 -20.57 15.87
C VAL A 199 16.87 -19.95 17.26
N LEU A 200 16.24 -18.78 17.48
CA LEU A 200 16.26 -18.06 18.76
C LEU A 200 15.27 -18.63 19.79
N SER A 201 14.26 -19.40 19.36
CA SER A 201 13.28 -20.04 20.23
C SER A 201 13.66 -21.44 20.71
N LYS A 202 14.84 -21.97 20.30
CA LYS A 202 15.37 -23.23 20.86
C LYS A 202 16.10 -22.94 22.18
N PRO A 203 15.66 -23.59 23.29
CA PRO A 203 16.26 -23.42 24.60
C PRO A 203 17.71 -23.93 24.66
#